data_39284479a0de1103988df5bf86acb4a0
#
_entry.id   39284479a0de1103988df5bf86acb4a0
#
_cell.length_a   1.000
_cell.length_b   1.000
_cell.length_c   1.000
_cell.angle_alpha   90.00
_cell.angle_beta   90.00
_cell.angle_gamma   90.00
#
_symmetry.space_group_name_H-M   'P 1'
#
loop_
_entity.id
_entity.type
_entity.pdbx_description
1 polymer ?
#
loop_
_entity_poly.entity_id
_entity_poly.type
_entity_poly.pdbx_seq_one_letter_code
_entity_poly.pdbx_strand_id
1 'polypeptide(L)'
;ADIESENLIKSIISSESTYPILAEESGKSSNDLGDVFWVIDPLDGTSNYNRDIPICCVSIGLVIEMKPILGIIYDFNNDHMYSGDKFSNISKMNDISINVSQKSDKKESILITGLPHNTDYSDSSLNNMIKDMQDWQKIRMIGSAAIAACYIASGKAERYQETGSYLWDIVCLLYTSPSPRDDEL
;
A
#
# COMPACT_ATOMS: atom_id res chain seq x y z
N ALA A 1 -2.34 19.75 -1.69
CA ALA A 1 -2.73 18.74 -0.69
C ALA A 1 -1.51 17.94 -0.27
N ASP A 2 -0.80 17.27 -1.20
CA ASP A 2 0.28 16.29 -0.96
C ASP A 2 1.42 16.90 -0.12
N ILE A 3 2.00 18.02 -0.55
CA ILE A 3 3.07 18.75 0.18
C ILE A 3 2.60 19.23 1.56
N GLU A 4 1.37 19.70 1.70
CA GLU A 4 0.82 20.16 2.99
C GLU A 4 0.61 18.98 3.94
N SER A 5 0.06 17.88 3.43
CA SER A 5 -0.09 16.62 4.17
C SER A 5 1.27 16.10 4.62
N GLU A 6 2.25 16.03 3.71
CA GLU A 6 3.60 15.58 4.02
C GLU A 6 4.24 16.43 5.11
N ASN A 7 4.18 17.76 5.00
CA ASN A 7 4.76 18.67 5.99
C ASN A 7 4.13 18.48 7.37
N LEU A 8 2.81 18.30 7.45
CA LEU A 8 2.11 18.04 8.70
C LEU A 8 2.54 16.70 9.32
N ILE A 9 2.54 15.63 8.55
CA ILE A 9 2.96 14.29 9.00
C ILE A 9 4.42 14.33 9.49
N LYS A 10 5.33 14.94 8.71
CA LYS A 10 6.75 15.08 9.09
C LYS A 10 6.91 15.87 10.38
N SER A 11 6.15 16.95 10.56
CA SER A 11 6.18 17.74 11.78
C SER A 11 5.78 16.92 13.02
N ILE A 12 4.70 16.14 12.89
CA ILE A 12 4.21 15.29 13.99
C ILE A 12 5.23 14.18 14.28
N ILE A 13 5.69 13.44 13.28
CA ILE A 13 6.67 12.37 13.47
C ILE A 13 7.96 12.91 14.09
N SER A 14 8.48 14.05 13.60
CA SER A 14 9.73 14.62 14.11
C SER A 14 9.62 15.18 15.53
N SER A 15 8.42 15.43 16.04
CA SER A 15 8.22 15.81 17.44
C SER A 15 8.35 14.62 18.41
N GLU A 16 8.09 13.42 17.94
CA GLU A 16 8.04 12.20 18.75
C GLU A 16 9.19 11.21 18.43
N SER A 17 9.85 11.38 17.27
CA SER A 17 10.86 10.45 16.75
C SER A 17 12.04 11.20 16.13
N THR A 18 13.24 10.68 16.39
CA THR A 18 14.50 11.19 15.78
C THR A 18 14.90 10.41 14.52
N TYR A 19 14.16 9.40 14.13
CA TYR A 19 14.48 8.60 12.94
C TYR A 19 14.27 9.40 11.66
N PRO A 20 15.17 9.23 10.67
CA PRO A 20 15.00 9.84 9.36
C PRO A 20 13.68 9.47 8.70
N ILE A 21 13.26 10.30 7.76
CA ILE A 21 12.03 10.11 7.00
C ILE A 21 12.37 10.01 5.50
N LEU A 22 11.83 9.01 4.84
CA LEU A 22 11.72 8.92 3.39
C LEU A 22 10.28 9.22 3.01
N ALA A 23 10.06 10.26 2.22
CA ALA A 23 8.73 10.68 1.81
C ALA A 23 8.65 10.80 0.29
N GLU A 24 7.47 10.62 -0.27
CA GLU A 24 7.26 10.63 -1.72
C GLU A 24 7.66 11.97 -2.35
N GLU A 25 7.16 13.09 -1.80
CA GLU A 25 7.31 14.41 -2.41
C GLU A 25 8.71 15.01 -2.20
N SER A 26 9.24 14.94 -0.99
CA SER A 26 10.52 15.56 -0.61
C SER A 26 11.71 14.61 -0.63
N GLY A 27 11.48 13.31 -0.80
CA GLY A 27 12.54 12.31 -0.75
C GLY A 27 13.09 12.09 0.67
N LYS A 28 14.40 11.86 0.77
CA LYS A 28 15.08 11.57 2.03
C LYS A 28 15.26 12.84 2.88
N SER A 29 14.93 12.77 4.16
CA SER A 29 15.19 13.87 5.13
C SER A 29 16.67 13.99 5.52
N SER A 30 17.50 12.97 5.26
CA SER A 30 18.94 12.96 5.47
C SER A 30 19.67 12.22 4.34
N ASN A 31 20.99 12.50 4.18
CA ASN A 31 21.80 11.81 3.18
C ASN A 31 21.89 10.28 3.43
N ASP A 32 21.80 9.88 4.68
CA ASP A 32 21.76 8.48 5.11
C ASP A 32 20.50 8.27 5.96
N LEU A 33 19.70 7.28 5.60
CA LEU A 33 18.51 6.90 6.35
C LEU A 33 18.84 5.99 7.55
N GLY A 34 20.05 5.39 7.57
CA GLY A 34 20.43 4.42 8.59
C GLY A 34 19.56 3.15 8.55
N ASP A 35 19.65 2.37 9.63
CA ASP A 35 18.93 1.11 9.73
C ASP A 35 17.44 1.28 10.09
N VAL A 36 17.05 2.43 10.67
CA VAL A 36 15.68 2.70 11.12
C VAL A 36 15.20 4.01 10.51
N PHE A 37 14.10 3.98 9.80
CA PHE A 37 13.52 5.18 9.18
C PHE A 37 12.02 5.03 8.94
N TRP A 38 11.33 6.17 8.91
CA TRP A 38 9.93 6.28 8.51
C TRP A 38 9.82 6.37 6.99
N VAL A 39 8.75 5.80 6.45
CA VAL A 39 8.37 5.93 5.05
C VAL A 39 6.97 6.52 4.99
N ILE A 40 6.77 7.55 4.17
CA ILE A 40 5.52 8.30 4.09
C ILE A 40 5.11 8.44 2.63
N ASP A 41 3.87 8.06 2.33
CA ASP A 41 3.12 8.53 1.19
C ASP A 41 1.98 9.43 1.73
N PRO A 42 2.08 10.75 1.50
CA PRO A 42 1.14 11.71 2.07
C PRO A 42 -0.25 11.66 1.43
N LEU A 43 -0.35 11.13 0.21
CA LEU A 43 -1.60 11.00 -0.54
C LEU A 43 -1.50 9.94 -1.65
N ASP A 44 -1.54 8.66 -1.32
CA ASP A 44 -1.70 7.60 -2.32
C ASP A 44 -3.04 7.73 -3.04
N GLY A 45 -2.97 7.71 -4.37
CA GLY A 45 -4.14 7.94 -5.21
C GLY A 45 -4.39 9.41 -5.56
N THR A 46 -3.35 10.23 -5.73
CA THR A 46 -3.42 11.66 -6.10
C THR A 46 -4.31 11.93 -7.31
N SER A 47 -4.26 11.06 -8.33
CA SER A 47 -5.13 11.18 -9.51
C SER A 47 -6.62 11.01 -9.19
N ASN A 48 -6.94 10.16 -8.22
CA ASN A 48 -8.31 9.97 -7.72
C ASN A 48 -8.73 11.21 -6.91
N TYR A 49 -7.90 11.63 -5.98
CA TYR A 49 -8.15 12.80 -5.14
C TYR A 49 -8.48 14.04 -5.98
N ASN A 50 -7.68 14.34 -7.01
CA ASN A 50 -7.88 15.49 -7.90
C ASN A 50 -9.17 15.44 -8.73
N ARG A 51 -9.90 14.33 -8.68
CA ARG A 51 -11.17 14.10 -9.40
C ARG A 51 -12.33 13.76 -8.48
N ASP A 52 -12.17 13.98 -7.17
CA ASP A 52 -13.17 13.64 -6.15
C ASP A 52 -13.59 12.14 -6.18
N ILE A 53 -12.69 11.26 -6.64
CA ILE A 53 -12.90 9.81 -6.55
C ILE A 53 -12.45 9.37 -5.16
N PRO A 54 -13.32 8.80 -4.31
CA PRO A 54 -13.02 8.53 -2.90
C PRO A 54 -12.18 7.25 -2.70
N ILE A 55 -11.09 7.11 -3.47
CA ILE A 55 -10.14 6.00 -3.41
C ILE A 55 -8.74 6.59 -3.32
N CYS A 56 -8.42 7.12 -2.17
CA CYS A 56 -7.13 7.71 -1.83
C CYS A 56 -6.94 7.68 -0.31
N CYS A 57 -5.71 7.67 0.16
CA CYS A 57 -5.39 7.53 1.58
C CYS A 57 -4.03 8.13 1.92
N VAL A 58 -3.74 8.22 3.21
CA VAL A 58 -2.41 8.46 3.75
C VAL A 58 -1.78 7.13 4.13
N SER A 59 -0.50 6.94 3.84
CA SER A 59 0.25 5.72 4.14
C SER A 59 1.53 6.05 4.90
N ILE A 60 1.75 5.41 6.06
CA ILE A 60 2.90 5.63 6.94
C ILE A 60 3.44 4.28 7.40
N GLY A 61 4.74 4.05 7.24
CA GLY A 61 5.40 2.83 7.67
C GLY A 61 6.70 3.08 8.42
N LEU A 62 7.07 2.16 9.30
CA LEU A 62 8.38 2.12 9.95
C LEU A 62 9.18 0.94 9.40
N VAL A 63 10.41 1.21 9.01
CA VAL A 63 11.34 0.22 8.46
C VAL A 63 12.52 0.07 9.40
N ILE A 64 12.94 -1.17 9.66
CA ILE A 64 14.17 -1.53 10.39
C ILE A 64 14.94 -2.54 9.55
N GLU A 65 16.23 -2.26 9.26
CA GLU A 65 17.10 -3.14 8.45
C GLU A 65 16.45 -3.55 7.12
N MET A 66 15.88 -2.55 6.42
CA MET A 66 15.15 -2.74 5.16
C MET A 66 13.91 -3.65 5.26
N LYS A 67 13.44 -3.95 6.46
CA LYS A 67 12.21 -4.71 6.70
C LYS A 67 11.14 -3.79 7.29
N PRO A 68 9.94 -3.73 6.73
CA PRO A 68 8.81 -3.07 7.38
C PRO A 68 8.55 -3.69 8.75
N ILE A 69 8.17 -2.87 9.71
CA ILE A 69 7.88 -3.32 11.09
C ILE A 69 6.48 -2.90 11.52
N LEU A 70 6.04 -1.75 11.04
CA LEU A 70 4.73 -1.17 11.30
C LEU A 70 4.20 -0.54 10.02
N GLY A 71 2.92 -0.68 9.78
CA GLY A 71 2.20 0.01 8.70
C GLY A 71 0.88 0.56 9.19
N ILE A 72 0.58 1.79 8.77
CA ILE A 72 -0.69 2.48 9.02
C ILE A 72 -1.16 3.07 7.69
N ILE A 73 -2.42 2.82 7.34
CA ILE A 73 -3.06 3.41 6.17
C ILE A 73 -4.38 4.02 6.63
N TYR A 74 -4.57 5.32 6.38
CA TYR A 74 -5.79 6.01 6.72
C TYR A 74 -6.59 6.41 5.48
N ASP A 75 -7.65 5.66 5.22
CA ASP A 75 -8.68 6.00 4.23
C ASP A 75 -9.62 7.05 4.84
N PHE A 76 -9.27 8.30 4.62
CA PHE A 76 -9.98 9.45 5.21
C PHE A 76 -11.36 9.68 4.59
N ASN A 77 -11.68 9.08 3.44
CA ASN A 77 -13.00 9.18 2.83
C ASN A 77 -14.04 8.32 3.56
N ASN A 78 -13.59 7.19 4.12
CA ASN A 78 -14.44 6.24 4.82
C ASN A 78 -14.21 6.22 6.33
N ASP A 79 -13.28 7.04 6.84
CA ASP A 79 -12.83 7.03 8.24
C ASP A 79 -12.36 5.63 8.69
N HIS A 80 -11.57 4.98 7.81
CA HIS A 80 -11.01 3.67 8.08
C HIS A 80 -9.50 3.77 8.30
N MET A 81 -9.05 3.45 9.52
CA MET A 81 -7.64 3.33 9.85
C MET A 81 -7.24 1.86 9.85
N TYR A 82 -6.44 1.47 8.86
CA TYR A 82 -5.82 0.16 8.80
C TYR A 82 -4.47 0.20 9.50
N SER A 83 -4.15 -0.81 10.28
CA SER A 83 -2.86 -0.93 10.97
C SER A 83 -2.44 -2.38 11.12
N GLY A 84 -1.12 -2.58 11.11
CA GLY A 84 -0.52 -3.88 11.39
C GLY A 84 0.94 -3.73 11.79
N ASP A 85 1.45 -4.67 12.55
CA ASP A 85 2.84 -4.71 12.97
C ASP A 85 3.39 -6.15 13.04
N LYS A 86 4.71 -6.24 12.94
CA LYS A 86 5.43 -7.52 12.95
C LYS A 86 5.28 -8.31 14.26
N PHE A 87 5.03 -7.63 15.37
CA PHE A 87 5.11 -8.26 16.70
C PHE A 87 3.77 -8.88 17.10
N SER A 88 2.66 -8.20 16.79
CA SER A 88 1.33 -8.73 17.09
C SER A 88 0.85 -9.76 16.09
N ASN A 89 1.36 -9.72 14.86
CA ASN A 89 0.88 -10.53 13.72
C ASN A 89 -0.65 -10.40 13.53
N ILE A 90 -1.20 -9.24 13.86
CA ILE A 90 -2.63 -8.94 13.77
C ILE A 90 -2.80 -7.68 12.93
N SER A 91 -3.60 -7.77 11.88
CA SER A 91 -4.06 -6.61 11.12
C SER A 91 -5.41 -6.14 11.63
N LYS A 92 -5.59 -4.83 11.71
CA LYS A 92 -6.81 -4.21 12.23
C LYS A 92 -7.35 -3.14 11.27
N MET A 93 -8.65 -2.94 11.32
CA MET A 93 -9.33 -1.77 10.78
C MET A 93 -10.18 -1.16 11.88
N ASN A 94 -9.91 0.10 12.27
CA ASN A 94 -10.57 0.79 13.39
C ASN A 94 -10.60 -0.08 14.66
N ASP A 95 -9.43 -0.62 15.06
CA ASP A 95 -9.23 -1.52 16.22
C ASP A 95 -9.89 -2.90 16.14
N ILE A 96 -10.63 -3.21 15.07
CA ILE A 96 -11.25 -4.52 14.84
C ILE A 96 -10.29 -5.36 14.00
N SER A 97 -9.99 -6.58 14.45
CA SER A 97 -9.16 -7.51 13.69
C SER A 97 -9.79 -7.86 12.34
N ILE A 98 -8.99 -7.81 11.29
CA ILE A 98 -9.37 -8.17 9.93
C ILE A 98 -8.59 -9.39 9.47
N ASN A 99 -9.10 -10.07 8.44
CA ASN A 99 -8.46 -11.24 7.87
C ASN A 99 -8.60 -11.24 6.35
N VAL A 100 -7.60 -11.80 5.69
CA VAL A 100 -7.63 -12.02 4.24
C VAL A 100 -8.73 -13.02 3.86
N SER A 101 -9.18 -12.94 2.61
CA SER A 101 -10.12 -13.91 2.04
C SER A 101 -9.55 -15.33 2.07
N GLN A 102 -10.41 -16.32 2.29
CA GLN A 102 -10.05 -17.75 2.24
C GLN A 102 -10.24 -18.37 0.85
N LYS A 103 -10.64 -17.59 -0.14
CA LYS A 103 -10.81 -18.06 -1.51
C LYS A 103 -9.45 -18.34 -2.16
N SER A 104 -9.33 -19.46 -2.85
CA SER A 104 -8.10 -19.88 -3.55
C SER A 104 -8.30 -20.06 -5.06
N ASP A 105 -9.55 -20.21 -5.54
CA ASP A 105 -9.83 -20.33 -6.95
C ASP A 105 -9.96 -18.94 -7.60
N LYS A 106 -9.15 -18.67 -8.62
CA LYS A 106 -9.20 -17.44 -9.41
C LYS A 106 -10.60 -17.14 -9.97
N LYS A 107 -11.34 -18.18 -10.35
CA LYS A 107 -12.69 -18.04 -10.91
C LYS A 107 -13.74 -17.52 -9.92
N GLU A 108 -13.41 -17.51 -8.63
CA GLU A 108 -14.24 -16.96 -7.57
C GLU A 108 -13.62 -15.71 -6.93
N SER A 109 -12.47 -15.29 -7.43
CA SER A 109 -11.59 -14.31 -6.82
C SER A 109 -11.54 -13.00 -7.60
N ILE A 110 -11.22 -11.92 -6.91
CA ILE A 110 -11.03 -10.58 -7.47
C ILE A 110 -9.53 -10.27 -7.50
N LEU A 111 -9.03 -9.89 -8.69
CA LEU A 111 -7.71 -9.29 -8.87
C LEU A 111 -7.85 -7.78 -8.83
N ILE A 112 -7.03 -7.12 -8.02
CA ILE A 112 -6.78 -5.68 -8.13
C ILE A 112 -5.43 -5.50 -8.81
N THR A 113 -5.35 -4.61 -9.79
CA THR A 113 -4.14 -4.34 -10.58
C THR A 113 -4.10 -2.88 -11.01
N GLY A 114 -3.01 -2.46 -11.63
CA GLY A 114 -2.85 -1.15 -12.22
C GLY A 114 -1.95 -1.20 -13.46
N LEU A 115 -1.87 -0.08 -14.14
CA LEU A 115 -0.97 0.18 -15.26
C LEU A 115 -0.04 1.33 -14.84
N PRO A 116 1.19 1.02 -14.38
CA PRO A 116 2.15 2.06 -13.99
C PRO A 116 2.54 2.95 -15.17
N HIS A 117 3.08 4.13 -14.89
CA HIS A 117 3.46 5.13 -15.90
C HIS A 117 4.39 4.61 -17.00
N ASN A 118 5.22 3.60 -16.68
CA ASN A 118 6.17 2.99 -17.61
C ASN A 118 5.68 1.64 -18.16
N THR A 119 4.37 1.44 -18.26
CA THR A 119 3.81 0.22 -18.82
C THR A 119 4.28 0.01 -20.26
N ASP A 120 4.79 -1.19 -20.55
CA ASP A 120 5.08 -1.60 -21.93
C ASP A 120 3.76 -1.95 -22.63
N TYR A 121 3.38 -1.14 -23.59
CA TYR A 121 2.16 -1.31 -24.40
C TYR A 121 2.41 -2.09 -25.70
N SER A 122 3.52 -2.85 -25.84
CA SER A 122 3.72 -3.76 -26.96
C SER A 122 2.65 -4.86 -26.99
N ASP A 123 2.32 -5.36 -28.19
CA ASP A 123 1.33 -6.42 -28.34
C ASP A 123 1.64 -7.66 -27.51
N SER A 124 2.93 -7.99 -27.36
CA SER A 124 3.37 -9.13 -26.55
C SER A 124 3.09 -8.91 -25.06
N SER A 125 3.37 -7.72 -24.54
CA SER A 125 3.14 -7.36 -23.13
C SER A 125 1.65 -7.32 -22.81
N LEU A 126 0.85 -6.66 -23.67
CA LEU A 126 -0.59 -6.60 -23.51
C LEU A 126 -1.26 -7.99 -23.59
N ASN A 127 -0.82 -8.85 -24.52
CA ASN A 127 -1.35 -10.22 -24.63
C ASN A 127 -1.02 -11.06 -23.39
N ASN A 128 0.16 -10.90 -22.79
CA ASN A 128 0.52 -11.60 -21.56
C ASN A 128 -0.34 -11.09 -20.39
N MET A 129 -0.51 -9.78 -20.26
CA MET A 129 -1.39 -9.19 -19.24
C MET A 129 -2.82 -9.70 -19.35
N ILE A 130 -3.39 -9.74 -20.55
CA ILE A 130 -4.73 -10.27 -20.77
C ILE A 130 -4.83 -11.75 -20.40
N LYS A 131 -3.82 -12.57 -20.74
CA LYS A 131 -3.78 -13.98 -20.33
C LYS A 131 -3.78 -14.16 -18.83
N ASP A 132 -3.01 -13.31 -18.10
CA ASP A 132 -2.98 -13.36 -16.63
C ASP A 132 -4.31 -12.95 -16.00
N MET A 133 -5.06 -12.07 -16.67
CA MET A 133 -6.33 -11.55 -16.19
C MET A 133 -7.55 -12.46 -16.49
N GLN A 134 -7.52 -13.21 -17.59
CA GLN A 134 -8.72 -13.90 -18.12
C GLN A 134 -9.30 -14.97 -17.19
N ASP A 135 -8.52 -15.52 -16.27
CA ASP A 135 -8.95 -16.56 -15.35
C ASP A 135 -9.62 -16.04 -14.08
N TRP A 136 -9.55 -14.72 -13.84
CA TRP A 136 -10.13 -14.12 -12.65
C TRP A 136 -11.61 -13.81 -12.81
N GLN A 137 -12.40 -14.00 -11.74
CA GLN A 137 -13.83 -13.69 -11.75
C GLN A 137 -14.08 -12.21 -12.07
N LYS A 138 -13.33 -11.32 -11.47
CA LYS A 138 -13.41 -9.88 -11.70
C LYS A 138 -12.02 -9.25 -11.56
N ILE A 139 -11.83 -8.15 -12.30
CA ILE A 139 -10.63 -7.32 -12.22
C ILE A 139 -11.04 -5.91 -11.80
N ARG A 140 -10.20 -5.25 -11.01
CA ARG A 140 -10.34 -3.86 -10.60
C ARG A 140 -9.03 -3.12 -10.84
N MET A 141 -9.12 -1.91 -11.39
CA MET A 141 -8.03 -0.94 -11.45
C MET A 141 -8.51 0.28 -10.66
N ILE A 142 -8.00 0.46 -9.46
CA ILE A 142 -8.55 1.44 -8.51
C ILE A 142 -7.69 2.67 -8.31
N GLY A 143 -6.43 2.65 -8.78
CA GLY A 143 -5.54 3.81 -8.80
C GLY A 143 -5.03 4.25 -7.42
N SER A 144 -4.94 3.33 -6.48
CA SER A 144 -4.37 3.48 -5.14
C SER A 144 -3.82 2.14 -4.70
N ALA A 145 -2.51 2.03 -4.54
CA ALA A 145 -1.83 0.80 -4.15
C ALA A 145 -2.14 0.46 -2.67
N ALA A 146 -2.11 1.46 -1.81
CA ALA A 146 -2.37 1.28 -0.39
C ALA A 146 -3.83 0.85 -0.11
N ILE A 147 -4.83 1.46 -0.78
CA ILE A 147 -6.23 1.01 -0.68
C ILE A 147 -6.40 -0.40 -1.25
N ALA A 148 -5.71 -0.74 -2.35
CA ALA A 148 -5.73 -2.09 -2.90
C ALA A 148 -5.30 -3.12 -1.85
N ALA A 149 -4.21 -2.86 -1.15
CA ALA A 149 -3.74 -3.75 -0.08
C ALA A 149 -4.68 -3.79 1.12
N CYS A 150 -5.28 -2.68 1.52
CA CYS A 150 -6.32 -2.66 2.55
C CYS A 150 -7.49 -3.57 2.17
N TYR A 151 -7.86 -3.63 0.88
CA TYR A 151 -8.91 -4.53 0.41
C TYR A 151 -8.48 -6.00 0.46
N ILE A 152 -7.21 -6.32 0.17
CA ILE A 152 -6.68 -7.67 0.38
C ILE A 152 -6.71 -8.02 1.87
N ALA A 153 -6.16 -7.17 2.72
CA ALA A 153 -6.08 -7.37 4.17
C ALA A 153 -7.44 -7.60 4.83
N SER A 154 -8.49 -6.95 4.31
CA SER A 154 -9.87 -7.06 4.81
C SER A 154 -10.72 -8.09 4.05
N GLY A 155 -10.14 -8.92 3.20
CA GLY A 155 -10.82 -10.00 2.49
C GLY A 155 -11.80 -9.55 1.40
N LYS A 156 -11.69 -8.29 0.94
CA LYS A 156 -12.54 -7.73 -0.12
C LYS A 156 -12.05 -8.08 -1.52
N ALA A 157 -10.79 -8.48 -1.65
CA ALA A 157 -10.19 -9.02 -2.86
C ALA A 157 -9.10 -10.05 -2.47
N GLU A 158 -8.64 -10.85 -3.42
CA GLU A 158 -7.74 -11.96 -3.15
C GLU A 158 -6.31 -11.72 -3.61
N ARG A 159 -6.10 -10.82 -4.56
CA ARG A 159 -4.77 -10.51 -5.06
C ARG A 159 -4.66 -9.06 -5.50
N TYR A 160 -3.55 -8.43 -5.13
CA TYR A 160 -3.05 -7.22 -5.75
C TYR A 160 -1.78 -7.55 -6.54
N GLN A 161 -1.68 -7.04 -7.76
CA GLN A 161 -0.52 -7.22 -8.61
C GLN A 161 -0.32 -5.98 -9.47
N GLU A 162 0.79 -5.31 -9.26
CA GLU A 162 1.23 -4.18 -10.07
C GLU A 162 2.74 -4.22 -10.20
N THR A 163 3.28 -3.78 -11.36
CA THR A 163 4.72 -3.70 -11.59
C THR A 163 5.17 -2.25 -11.50
N GLY A 164 6.34 -2.00 -10.90
CA GLY A 164 6.93 -0.66 -10.84
C GLY A 164 6.48 0.20 -9.67
N SER A 165 5.96 -0.42 -8.60
CA SER A 165 5.64 0.26 -7.34
C SER A 165 6.91 0.74 -6.61
N TYR A 166 6.81 1.87 -5.94
CA TYR A 166 7.88 2.42 -5.11
C TYR A 166 7.83 1.87 -3.68
N LEU A 167 8.87 2.14 -2.89
CA LEU A 167 8.96 1.66 -1.51
C LEU A 167 7.82 2.21 -0.64
N TRP A 168 7.44 3.46 -0.79
CA TRP A 168 6.34 4.09 -0.06
C TRP A 168 4.97 3.51 -0.39
N ASP A 169 4.78 2.98 -1.62
CA ASP A 169 3.56 2.27 -2.01
C ASP A 169 3.42 0.92 -1.29
N ILE A 170 4.55 0.29 -0.90
CA ILE A 170 4.60 -1.13 -0.51
C ILE A 170 4.85 -1.33 0.99
N VAL A 171 5.64 -0.46 1.64
CA VAL A 171 6.11 -0.68 3.02
C VAL A 171 4.97 -0.87 4.01
N CYS A 172 3.90 -0.11 3.88
CA CYS A 172 2.75 -0.22 4.77
C CYS A 172 1.91 -1.48 4.51
N LEU A 173 2.08 -2.12 3.35
CA LEU A 173 1.26 -3.23 2.89
C LEU A 173 1.64 -4.56 3.52
N LEU A 174 2.93 -4.78 3.81
CA LEU A 174 3.46 -6.08 4.19
C LEU A 174 2.94 -6.59 5.54
N TYR A 175 2.56 -5.67 6.46
CA TYR A 175 2.01 -6.07 7.77
C TYR A 175 0.53 -5.79 7.95
N THR A 176 -0.07 -4.99 7.07
CA THR A 176 -1.54 -4.88 7.03
C THR A 176 -2.19 -6.08 6.34
N SER A 177 -1.39 -6.90 5.63
CA SER A 177 -1.84 -8.06 4.86
C SER A 177 -0.88 -9.24 5.00
N PRO A 178 -0.65 -9.81 6.21
CA PRO A 178 0.25 -10.93 6.37
C PRO A 178 -0.22 -12.11 5.51
N SER A 179 0.65 -12.55 4.59
CA SER A 179 0.43 -13.72 3.76
C SER A 179 1.17 -14.92 4.36
N PRO A 180 0.61 -16.13 4.37
CA PRO A 180 1.32 -17.35 4.77
C PRO A 180 2.59 -17.65 3.95
N ARG A 181 2.85 -16.87 2.88
CA ARG A 181 4.05 -17.00 2.04
C ARG A 181 5.14 -15.97 2.33
N ASP A 182 4.88 -15.02 3.24
CA ASP A 182 5.84 -13.96 3.56
C ASP A 182 7.02 -14.48 4.43
N ASP A 183 6.92 -15.70 4.95
CA ASP A 183 8.00 -16.39 5.68
C ASP A 183 9.08 -16.98 4.75
N GLU A 184 8.93 -16.88 3.41
CA GLU A 184 9.85 -17.44 2.41
C GLU A 184 10.67 -16.38 1.64
N LEU A 185 10.64 -15.10 2.06
CA LEU A 185 11.38 -14.01 1.43
C LEU A 185 12.60 -13.58 2.25
#